data_083a41968f23c01d7ec8a8065c0acea6
#
_entry.id   083a41968f23c01d7ec8a8065c0acea6
#
_cell.length_a   1.000
_cell.length_b   1.000
_cell.length_c   1.000
_cell.angle_alpha   90.00
_cell.angle_beta   90.00
_cell.angle_gamma   90.00
#
_symmetry.space_group_name_H-M   'P 1'
#
loop_
_entity.id
_entity.type
_entity.pdbx_description
1 polymer ?
#
loop_
_entity_poly.entity_id
_entity_poly.type
_entity_poly.pdbx_seq_one_letter_code
_entity_poly.pdbx_strand_id
1 'polypeptide(L)'
;KCVDFCRFNALAFIQDKPLLFPEVCHSCGGCAVLCPAQAVSEAPYTVGVVERGHSRDLTVLTGRMNPGNASGSPIIKALYRQLAEEKELTIMDCPPGSACLVMESIQDADYGVLVAEPTIFGAHNLAMVYELMQVFHKPFGVVLNKCTGGADPSEAFCQAHGIRILGRIPFEDRLGRLNGNG
;
A
#
# COMPACT_ATOMS: atom_id res chain seq x y z
N LYS A 1 -13.59 27.55 5.33
CA LYS A 1 -13.95 26.48 4.35
C LYS A 1 -12.82 25.49 4.13
N CYS A 2 -11.58 25.92 3.76
CA CYS A 2 -10.47 25.00 3.52
C CYS A 2 -10.06 24.21 4.78
N VAL A 3 -10.05 24.84 5.94
CA VAL A 3 -9.77 24.19 7.24
C VAL A 3 -10.87 23.15 7.56
N ASP A 4 -12.14 23.55 7.47
CA ASP A 4 -13.28 22.67 7.78
C ASP A 4 -13.39 21.47 6.82
N PHE A 5 -12.91 21.65 5.59
CA PHE A 5 -12.87 20.61 4.59
C PHE A 5 -11.75 19.60 4.80
N CYS A 6 -10.62 20.01 5.39
CA CYS A 6 -9.43 19.19 5.50
C CYS A 6 -9.65 18.00 6.45
N ARG A 7 -9.88 16.81 5.91
CA ARG A 7 -10.06 15.57 6.67
C ARG A 7 -8.79 15.10 7.38
N PHE A 8 -7.65 15.65 7.02
CA PHE A 8 -6.34 15.32 7.60
C PHE A 8 -5.91 16.30 8.69
N ASN A 9 -6.72 17.33 8.97
CA ASN A 9 -6.38 18.41 9.90
C ASN A 9 -5.03 19.09 9.59
N ALA A 10 -4.65 19.11 8.31
CA ALA A 10 -3.41 19.71 7.85
C ALA A 10 -3.46 21.25 7.78
N LEU A 11 -4.61 21.86 8.05
CA LEU A 11 -4.79 23.31 8.03
C LEU A 11 -5.44 23.78 9.33
N ALA A 12 -4.88 24.83 9.91
CA ALA A 12 -5.49 25.58 11.01
C ALA A 12 -5.61 27.05 10.62
N PHE A 13 -6.53 27.77 11.26
CA PHE A 13 -6.68 29.22 11.10
C PHE A 13 -6.24 29.90 12.40
N ILE A 14 -5.11 30.57 12.36
CA ILE A 14 -4.50 31.21 13.54
C ILE A 14 -4.26 32.69 13.20
N GLN A 15 -4.77 33.60 14.05
CA GLN A 15 -4.63 35.04 13.85
C GLN A 15 -4.98 35.52 12.43
N ASP A 16 -6.14 35.07 11.95
CA ASP A 16 -6.66 35.38 10.60
C ASP A 16 -5.77 34.93 9.42
N LYS A 17 -4.88 33.95 9.66
CA LYS A 17 -4.04 33.35 8.63
C LYS A 17 -4.16 31.83 8.62
N PRO A 18 -4.26 31.21 7.44
CA PRO A 18 -4.18 29.76 7.35
C PRO A 18 -2.74 29.32 7.59
N LEU A 19 -2.57 28.34 8.48
CA LEU A 19 -1.32 27.66 8.76
C LEU A 19 -1.41 26.23 8.20
N LEU A 20 -0.43 25.84 7.42
CA LEU A 20 -0.30 24.49 6.88
C LEU A 20 0.67 23.66 7.70
N PHE A 21 0.28 22.42 8.01
CA PHE A 21 1.12 21.39 8.59
C PHE A 21 1.49 20.37 7.48
N PRO A 22 2.67 20.51 6.85
CA PRO A 22 3.07 19.69 5.71
C PRO A 22 3.16 18.19 6.05
N GLU A 23 3.53 17.87 7.29
CA GLU A 23 3.78 16.51 7.79
C GLU A 23 2.51 15.62 7.78
N VAL A 24 1.32 16.26 7.84
CA VAL A 24 0.03 15.56 7.80
C VAL A 24 -0.77 15.89 6.53
N CYS A 25 -0.20 16.67 5.62
CA CYS A 25 -0.86 17.04 4.36
C CYS A 25 -0.75 15.91 3.34
N HIS A 26 -1.89 15.43 2.85
CA HIS A 26 -1.97 14.39 1.83
C HIS A 26 -1.93 14.93 0.39
N SER A 27 -1.68 16.22 0.18
CA SER A 27 -1.57 16.86 -1.14
C SER A 27 -2.77 16.56 -2.07
N CYS A 28 -3.98 16.54 -1.50
CA CYS A 28 -5.20 16.19 -2.23
C CYS A 28 -5.78 17.33 -3.09
N GLY A 29 -5.23 18.55 -3.00
CA GLY A 29 -5.66 19.73 -3.78
C GLY A 29 -6.98 20.37 -3.36
N GLY A 30 -7.77 19.74 -2.49
CA GLY A 30 -9.11 20.18 -2.14
C GLY A 30 -9.19 21.58 -1.54
N CYS A 31 -8.19 22.01 -0.79
CA CYS A 31 -8.13 23.37 -0.21
C CYS A 31 -7.98 24.45 -1.31
N ALA A 32 -7.25 24.17 -2.38
CA ALA A 32 -7.11 25.08 -3.51
C ALA A 32 -8.42 25.19 -4.30
N VAL A 33 -9.05 24.04 -4.60
CA VAL A 33 -10.34 23.99 -5.34
C VAL A 33 -11.47 24.71 -4.61
N LEU A 34 -11.53 24.58 -3.26
CA LEU A 34 -12.60 25.14 -2.45
C LEU A 34 -12.36 26.57 -1.97
N CYS A 35 -11.23 27.18 -2.29
CA CYS A 35 -10.91 28.53 -1.85
C CYS A 35 -11.72 29.58 -2.62
N PRO A 36 -12.70 30.27 -2.02
CA PRO A 36 -13.53 31.24 -2.73
C PRO A 36 -12.74 32.49 -3.14
N ALA A 37 -11.65 32.77 -2.44
CA ALA A 37 -10.76 33.89 -2.73
C ALA A 37 -9.61 33.53 -3.66
N GLN A 38 -9.53 32.26 -4.12
CA GLN A 38 -8.42 31.74 -4.92
C GLN A 38 -7.03 32.05 -4.32
N ALA A 39 -6.94 32.12 -3.00
CA ALA A 39 -5.74 32.51 -2.26
C ALA A 39 -4.85 31.31 -1.89
N VAL A 40 -5.22 30.10 -2.33
CA VAL A 40 -4.45 28.86 -2.10
C VAL A 40 -3.99 28.35 -3.44
N SER A 41 -2.69 28.15 -3.59
CA SER A 41 -2.09 27.56 -4.78
C SER A 41 -1.28 26.32 -4.41
N GLU A 42 -1.09 25.44 -5.36
CA GLU A 42 -0.22 24.26 -5.21
C GLU A 42 1.14 24.54 -5.85
N ALA A 43 2.18 24.01 -5.24
CA ALA A 43 3.54 24.06 -5.77
C ALA A 43 4.11 22.62 -5.81
N PRO A 44 5.02 22.33 -6.77
CA PRO A 44 5.72 21.05 -6.78
C PRO A 44 6.45 20.80 -5.46
N TYR A 45 6.27 19.61 -4.90
CA TYR A 45 6.93 19.16 -3.69
C TYR A 45 7.46 17.74 -3.88
N THR A 46 8.75 17.53 -3.59
CA THR A 46 9.38 16.22 -3.75
C THR A 46 9.10 15.33 -2.53
N VAL A 47 8.22 14.36 -2.70
CA VAL A 47 7.84 13.39 -1.65
C VAL A 47 8.78 12.18 -1.58
N GLY A 48 9.58 11.96 -2.61
CA GLY A 48 10.50 10.82 -2.69
C GLY A 48 11.07 10.63 -4.09
N VAL A 49 11.65 9.47 -4.34
CA VAL A 49 12.28 9.10 -5.60
C VAL A 49 11.79 7.75 -6.10
N VAL A 50 11.79 7.55 -7.40
CA VAL A 50 11.63 6.24 -8.04
C VAL A 50 12.96 5.86 -8.67
N GLU A 51 13.46 4.71 -8.28
CA GLU A 51 14.73 4.15 -8.75
C GLU A 51 14.44 2.98 -9.70
N ARG A 52 15.21 2.87 -10.75
CA ARG A 52 15.12 1.77 -11.73
C ARG A 52 16.46 1.05 -11.80
N GLY A 53 16.43 -0.25 -11.57
CA GLY A 53 17.57 -1.14 -11.68
C GLY A 53 17.32 -2.29 -12.64
N HIS A 54 18.39 -2.94 -13.06
CA HIS A 54 18.34 -4.13 -13.90
C HIS A 54 19.24 -5.21 -13.31
N SER A 55 18.75 -6.44 -13.28
CA SER A 55 19.54 -7.61 -12.92
C SER A 55 19.17 -8.73 -13.87
N ARG A 56 20.08 -9.12 -14.77
CA ARG A 56 19.81 -10.07 -15.86
C ARG A 56 18.58 -9.61 -16.67
N ASP A 57 17.56 -10.45 -16.76
CA ASP A 57 16.32 -10.18 -17.50
C ASP A 57 15.25 -9.49 -16.65
N LEU A 58 15.57 -9.17 -15.38
CA LEU A 58 14.67 -8.50 -14.47
C LEU A 58 14.89 -7.00 -14.49
N THR A 59 13.81 -6.25 -14.61
CA THR A 59 13.75 -4.82 -14.29
C THR A 59 13.14 -4.67 -12.91
N VAL A 60 13.81 -3.93 -12.03
CA VAL A 60 13.34 -3.64 -10.68
C VAL A 60 13.05 -2.15 -10.58
N LEU A 61 11.84 -1.83 -10.17
CA LEU A 61 11.43 -0.45 -9.84
C LEU A 61 11.21 -0.35 -8.34
N THR A 62 11.82 0.63 -7.70
CA THR A 62 11.68 0.85 -6.26
C THR A 62 11.27 2.28 -6.00
N GLY A 63 10.18 2.45 -5.25
CA GLY A 63 9.77 3.75 -4.73
C GLY A 63 10.29 3.97 -3.31
N ARG A 64 10.98 5.08 -3.09
CA ARG A 64 11.48 5.44 -1.77
C ARG A 64 10.94 6.80 -1.34
N MET A 65 10.13 6.79 -0.29
CA MET A 65 9.54 8.01 0.27
C MET A 65 10.53 8.73 1.20
N ASN A 66 10.56 10.05 1.13
CA ASN A 66 11.31 10.86 2.08
C ASN A 66 10.66 10.76 3.47
N PRO A 67 11.44 10.69 4.56
CA PRO A 67 10.90 10.74 5.92
C PRO A 67 10.01 11.98 6.15
N GLY A 68 8.98 11.82 6.97
CA GLY A 68 8.06 12.92 7.32
C GLY A 68 6.95 13.20 6.31
N ASN A 69 6.85 12.45 5.21
CA ASN A 69 5.72 12.58 4.29
C ASN A 69 4.54 11.71 4.72
N ALA A 70 3.34 12.25 4.62
CA ALA A 70 2.12 11.59 5.07
C ALA A 70 1.63 10.46 4.16
N SER A 71 1.99 10.48 2.88
CA SER A 71 1.44 9.52 1.90
C SER A 71 2.44 9.14 0.81
N GLY A 72 2.52 7.83 0.53
CA GLY A 72 3.26 7.25 -0.59
C GLY A 72 2.51 7.22 -1.93
N SER A 73 1.26 7.68 -1.97
CA SER A 73 0.40 7.67 -3.17
C SER A 73 1.06 8.27 -4.41
N PRO A 74 1.75 9.44 -4.34
CA PRO A 74 2.44 9.99 -5.51
C PRO A 74 3.55 9.08 -6.05
N ILE A 75 4.20 8.32 -5.16
CA ILE A 75 5.27 7.38 -5.53
C ILE A 75 4.68 6.16 -6.24
N ILE A 76 3.59 5.59 -5.70
CA ILE A 76 2.88 4.46 -6.34
C ILE A 76 2.45 4.86 -7.76
N LYS A 77 1.85 6.03 -7.92
CA LYS A 77 1.46 6.56 -9.22
C LYS A 77 2.66 6.76 -10.17
N ALA A 78 3.80 7.19 -9.65
CA ALA A 78 5.03 7.34 -10.44
C ALA A 78 5.61 5.98 -10.85
N LEU A 79 5.54 4.96 -9.98
CA LEU A 79 5.90 3.58 -10.31
C LEU A 79 5.03 3.04 -11.45
N TYR A 80 3.70 3.18 -11.34
CA TYR A 80 2.78 2.74 -12.38
C TYR A 80 3.05 3.39 -13.75
N ARG A 81 3.39 4.68 -13.78
CA ARG A 81 3.76 5.36 -15.03
C ARG A 81 5.01 4.79 -15.69
N GLN A 82 5.92 4.19 -14.91
CA GLN A 82 7.13 3.55 -15.42
C GLN A 82 6.94 2.06 -15.78
N LEU A 83 5.81 1.46 -15.36
CA LEU A 83 5.45 0.11 -15.80
C LEU A 83 4.95 0.07 -17.25
N ALA A 84 4.73 1.24 -17.87
CA ALA A 84 4.24 1.36 -19.23
C ALA A 84 5.25 0.72 -20.19
N GLU A 85 5.02 -0.48 -20.54
CA GLU A 85 5.38 -1.22 -21.73
C GLU A 85 5.37 -2.71 -21.40
N GLU A 86 4.68 -3.44 -22.23
CA GLU A 86 4.39 -4.86 -22.25
C GLU A 86 5.49 -5.74 -21.64
N LYS A 87 5.34 -6.06 -20.36
CA LYS A 87 6.07 -7.14 -19.70
C LYS A 87 5.13 -8.34 -19.60
N GLU A 88 5.62 -9.52 -19.91
CA GLU A 88 4.85 -10.76 -19.77
C GLU A 88 4.38 -10.98 -18.33
N LEU A 89 5.19 -10.54 -17.36
CA LEU A 89 4.88 -10.67 -15.94
C LEU A 89 5.42 -9.46 -15.15
N THR A 90 4.55 -8.85 -14.35
CA THR A 90 4.91 -7.84 -13.36
C THR A 90 4.52 -8.30 -11.98
N ILE A 91 5.45 -8.29 -11.03
CA ILE A 91 5.20 -8.59 -9.63
C ILE A 91 5.28 -7.28 -8.84
N MET A 92 4.21 -6.96 -8.11
CA MET A 92 4.11 -5.77 -7.26
C MET A 92 4.15 -6.18 -5.80
N ASP A 93 5.18 -5.73 -5.08
CA ASP A 93 5.26 -5.84 -3.63
C ASP A 93 4.48 -4.67 -3.01
N CYS A 94 3.32 -4.99 -2.46
CA CYS A 94 2.38 -4.01 -1.93
C CYS A 94 2.64 -3.74 -0.45
N PRO A 95 2.34 -2.52 0.05
CA PRO A 95 2.37 -2.26 1.48
C PRO A 95 1.39 -3.17 2.24
N PRO A 96 1.63 -3.46 3.53
CA PRO A 96 0.74 -4.29 4.32
C PRO A 96 -0.60 -3.60 4.64
N GLY A 97 -1.60 -4.43 4.96
CA GLY A 97 -2.92 -3.97 5.39
C GLY A 97 -3.91 -3.75 4.25
N SER A 98 -4.93 -2.94 4.48
CA SER A 98 -6.05 -2.69 3.56
C SER A 98 -6.32 -1.20 3.30
N ALA A 99 -5.35 -0.33 3.62
CA ALA A 99 -5.48 1.12 3.49
C ALA A 99 -5.36 1.60 2.02
N CYS A 100 -5.56 2.91 1.81
CA CYS A 100 -5.58 3.54 0.48
C CYS A 100 -4.37 3.18 -0.40
N LEU A 101 -3.17 3.04 0.19
CA LEU A 101 -1.97 2.68 -0.55
C LEU A 101 -2.05 1.26 -1.15
N VAL A 102 -2.66 0.31 -0.42
CA VAL A 102 -2.90 -1.04 -0.94
C VAL A 102 -3.92 -0.98 -2.07
N MET A 103 -5.01 -0.21 -1.89
CA MET A 103 -6.03 -0.02 -2.92
C MET A 103 -5.41 0.52 -4.21
N GLU A 104 -4.57 1.56 -4.12
CA GLU A 104 -3.85 2.12 -5.26
C GLU A 104 -2.87 1.12 -5.89
N SER A 105 -2.27 0.24 -5.09
CA SER A 105 -1.32 -0.77 -5.59
C SER A 105 -1.98 -1.94 -6.30
N ILE A 106 -3.24 -2.27 -6.00
CA ILE A 106 -3.92 -3.45 -6.57
C ILE A 106 -4.91 -3.10 -7.68
N GLN A 107 -5.25 -1.83 -7.86
CA GLN A 107 -6.32 -1.43 -8.78
C GLN A 107 -6.14 -1.96 -10.21
N ASP A 108 -4.92 -2.00 -10.71
CA ASP A 108 -4.58 -2.44 -12.06
C ASP A 108 -3.95 -3.85 -12.09
N ALA A 109 -3.91 -4.55 -10.94
CA ALA A 109 -3.41 -5.92 -10.89
C ALA A 109 -4.41 -6.91 -11.48
N ASP A 110 -3.93 -7.93 -12.18
CA ASP A 110 -4.77 -9.00 -12.74
C ASP A 110 -5.07 -10.08 -11.70
N TYR A 111 -4.18 -10.28 -10.72
CA TYR A 111 -4.29 -11.31 -9.71
C TYR A 111 -3.62 -10.91 -8.41
N GLY A 112 -4.24 -11.23 -7.27
CA GLY A 112 -3.72 -11.00 -5.93
C GLY A 112 -3.16 -12.27 -5.28
N VAL A 113 -1.94 -12.19 -4.73
CA VAL A 113 -1.41 -13.22 -3.84
C VAL A 113 -1.41 -12.66 -2.43
N LEU A 114 -2.34 -13.12 -1.61
CA LEU A 114 -2.46 -12.69 -0.22
C LEU A 114 -1.56 -13.56 0.66
N VAL A 115 -0.70 -12.94 1.46
CA VAL A 115 0.20 -13.66 2.35
C VAL A 115 -0.27 -13.49 3.79
N ALA A 116 -0.54 -14.60 4.47
CA ALA A 116 -1.05 -14.60 5.84
C ALA A 116 -0.20 -15.48 6.77
N GLU A 117 -0.07 -15.06 8.03
CA GLU A 117 0.61 -15.82 9.09
C GLU A 117 -0.40 -16.61 9.93
N PRO A 118 0.00 -17.73 10.57
CA PRO A 118 -0.88 -18.61 11.34
C PRO A 118 -1.20 -18.02 12.74
N THR A 119 -1.65 -16.78 12.78
CA THR A 119 -1.99 -16.08 14.01
C THR A 119 -3.40 -15.48 13.92
N ILE A 120 -4.03 -15.20 15.06
CA ILE A 120 -5.32 -14.50 15.12
C ILE A 120 -5.22 -13.14 14.42
N PHE A 121 -4.11 -12.43 14.61
CA PHE A 121 -3.86 -11.16 13.97
C PHE A 121 -3.66 -11.30 12.44
N GLY A 122 -2.95 -12.37 12.02
CA GLY A 122 -2.80 -12.71 10.60
C GLY A 122 -4.15 -13.00 9.93
N ALA A 123 -5.01 -13.78 10.58
CA ALA A 123 -6.36 -14.06 10.09
C ALA A 123 -7.23 -12.80 10.00
N HIS A 124 -7.15 -11.90 10.99
CA HIS A 124 -7.87 -10.63 10.95
C HIS A 124 -7.42 -9.74 9.78
N ASN A 125 -6.11 -9.60 9.57
CA ASN A 125 -5.57 -8.86 8.44
C ASN A 125 -5.97 -9.50 7.10
N LEU A 126 -5.93 -10.83 7.02
CA LEU A 126 -6.37 -11.57 5.84
C LEU A 126 -7.84 -11.27 5.52
N ALA A 127 -8.72 -11.23 6.53
CA ALA A 127 -10.13 -10.91 6.35
C ALA A 127 -10.32 -9.52 5.76
N MET A 128 -9.60 -8.51 6.25
CA MET A 128 -9.70 -7.14 5.70
C MET A 128 -9.24 -7.06 4.25
N VAL A 129 -8.13 -7.73 3.89
CA VAL A 129 -7.65 -7.73 2.51
C VAL A 129 -8.55 -8.58 1.61
N TYR A 130 -9.12 -9.65 2.13
CA TYR A 130 -10.14 -10.45 1.43
C TYR A 130 -11.33 -9.58 1.01
N GLU A 131 -11.91 -8.81 1.93
CA GLU A 131 -13.01 -7.89 1.62
C GLU A 131 -12.59 -6.87 0.55
N LEU A 132 -11.38 -6.35 0.62
CA LEU A 132 -10.83 -5.44 -0.36
C LEU A 132 -10.78 -6.08 -1.77
N MET A 133 -10.29 -7.32 -1.88
CA MET A 133 -10.25 -8.05 -3.14
C MET A 133 -11.65 -8.28 -3.72
N GLN A 134 -12.65 -8.53 -2.86
CA GLN A 134 -14.05 -8.64 -3.28
C GLN A 134 -14.59 -7.32 -3.84
N VAL A 135 -14.33 -6.20 -3.17
CA VAL A 135 -14.74 -4.85 -3.62
C VAL A 135 -14.14 -4.51 -4.98
N PHE A 136 -12.87 -4.88 -5.22
CA PHE A 136 -12.19 -4.64 -6.51
C PHE A 136 -12.48 -5.71 -7.56
N HIS A 137 -13.26 -6.74 -7.22
CA HIS A 137 -13.57 -7.88 -8.12
C HIS A 137 -12.31 -8.52 -8.71
N LYS A 138 -11.22 -8.61 -7.92
CA LYS A 138 -9.97 -9.18 -8.36
C LYS A 138 -9.88 -10.67 -8.01
N PRO A 139 -9.42 -11.52 -8.92
CA PRO A 139 -9.10 -12.90 -8.60
C PRO A 139 -7.88 -12.95 -7.67
N PHE A 140 -7.88 -13.88 -6.72
CA PHE A 140 -6.79 -14.01 -5.76
C PHE A 140 -6.67 -15.43 -5.20
N GLY A 141 -5.57 -15.69 -4.53
CA GLY A 141 -5.35 -16.86 -3.70
C GLY A 141 -4.45 -16.52 -2.51
N VAL A 142 -4.36 -17.43 -1.56
CA VAL A 142 -3.64 -17.21 -0.29
C VAL A 142 -2.41 -18.10 -0.21
N VAL A 143 -1.30 -17.53 0.24
CA VAL A 143 -0.11 -18.26 0.70
C VAL A 143 -0.06 -18.15 2.22
N LEU A 144 -0.05 -19.28 2.91
CA LEU A 144 0.15 -19.33 4.35
C LEU A 144 1.66 -19.35 4.64
N ASN A 145 2.14 -18.33 5.34
CA ASN A 145 3.56 -18.16 5.64
C ASN A 145 3.86 -18.42 7.11
N LYS A 146 5.06 -18.89 7.39
CA LYS A 146 5.52 -19.24 8.76
C LYS A 146 4.65 -20.32 9.42
N CYS A 147 4.21 -21.31 8.67
CA CYS A 147 3.39 -22.41 9.20
C CYS A 147 4.18 -23.23 10.22
N THR A 148 3.60 -23.46 11.40
CA THR A 148 4.23 -24.21 12.52
C THR A 148 3.70 -25.64 12.66
N GLY A 149 2.74 -26.07 11.81
CA GLY A 149 2.10 -27.39 11.87
C GLY A 149 1.01 -27.54 12.94
N GLY A 150 0.71 -26.48 13.69
CA GLY A 150 -0.40 -26.40 14.64
C GLY A 150 -1.68 -25.84 14.03
N ALA A 151 -2.63 -25.47 14.90
CA ALA A 151 -3.85 -24.78 14.47
C ALA A 151 -3.51 -23.44 13.81
N ASP A 152 -4.08 -23.22 12.61
CA ASP A 152 -3.85 -22.03 11.82
C ASP A 152 -5.18 -21.29 11.60
N PRO A 153 -5.40 -20.15 12.30
CA PRO A 153 -6.61 -19.34 12.15
C PRO A 153 -6.79 -18.79 10.73
N SER A 154 -5.69 -18.50 10.01
CA SER A 154 -5.74 -18.03 8.62
C SER A 154 -6.17 -19.15 7.67
N GLU A 155 -5.71 -20.38 7.90
CA GLU A 155 -6.17 -21.54 7.14
C GLU A 155 -7.66 -21.82 7.40
N ALA A 156 -8.09 -21.77 8.66
CA ALA A 156 -9.51 -21.92 9.02
C ALA A 156 -10.39 -20.86 8.34
N PHE A 157 -9.92 -19.63 8.27
CA PHE A 157 -10.59 -18.56 7.54
C PHE A 157 -10.72 -18.89 6.04
N CYS A 158 -9.63 -19.34 5.40
CA CYS A 158 -9.64 -19.72 3.99
C CYS A 158 -10.65 -20.84 3.72
N GLN A 159 -10.69 -21.87 4.57
CA GLN A 159 -11.64 -22.98 4.46
C GLN A 159 -13.09 -22.54 4.60
N ALA A 160 -13.38 -21.68 5.60
CA ALA A 160 -14.74 -21.16 5.83
C ALA A 160 -15.27 -20.31 4.67
N HIS A 161 -14.40 -19.65 3.92
CA HIS A 161 -14.76 -18.75 2.81
C HIS A 161 -14.51 -19.36 1.41
N GLY A 162 -14.10 -20.64 1.34
CA GLY A 162 -13.79 -21.31 0.07
C GLY A 162 -12.63 -20.67 -0.71
N ILE A 163 -11.68 -20.08 0.01
CA ILE A 163 -10.53 -19.40 -0.60
C ILE A 163 -9.46 -20.41 -0.98
N ARG A 164 -8.94 -20.31 -2.19
CA ARG A 164 -7.87 -21.17 -2.68
C ARG A 164 -6.55 -20.88 -1.95
N ILE A 165 -6.01 -21.87 -1.27
CA ILE A 165 -4.65 -21.85 -0.73
C ILE A 165 -3.68 -22.27 -1.85
N LEU A 166 -2.79 -21.36 -2.23
CA LEU A 166 -1.79 -21.55 -3.29
C LEU A 166 -0.59 -22.35 -2.80
N GLY A 167 -0.25 -22.17 -1.52
CA GLY A 167 0.90 -22.85 -0.92
C GLY A 167 1.06 -22.56 0.55
N ARG A 168 1.98 -23.30 1.19
CA ARG A 168 2.37 -23.14 2.58
C ARG A 168 3.87 -23.05 2.68
N ILE A 169 4.36 -22.06 3.41
CA ILE A 169 5.78 -21.86 3.70
C ILE A 169 5.98 -22.16 5.19
N PRO A 170 6.77 -23.18 5.55
CA PRO A 170 7.00 -23.50 6.95
C PRO A 170 7.79 -22.38 7.65
N PHE A 171 7.62 -22.29 8.97
CA PHE A 171 8.48 -21.45 9.78
C PHE A 171 9.89 -22.04 9.81
N GLU A 172 10.87 -21.21 9.47
CA GLU A 172 12.29 -21.60 9.47
C GLU A 172 13.15 -20.45 9.98
N ASP A 173 13.78 -20.67 11.13
CA ASP A 173 14.66 -19.69 11.78
C ASP A 173 15.81 -19.23 10.88
N ARG A 174 16.31 -20.12 10.02
CA ARG A 174 17.40 -19.81 9.09
C ARG A 174 17.00 -18.73 8.08
N LEU A 175 15.76 -18.77 7.58
CA LEU A 175 15.26 -17.72 6.67
C LEU A 175 15.22 -16.36 7.37
N GLY A 176 14.77 -16.32 8.63
CA GLY A 176 14.75 -15.09 9.42
C GLY A 176 16.15 -14.51 9.62
N ARG A 177 17.15 -15.35 9.92
CA ARG A 177 18.54 -14.92 10.10
C ARG A 177 19.16 -14.42 8.79
N LEU A 178 18.92 -15.11 7.67
CA LEU A 178 19.41 -14.68 6.35
C LEU A 178 18.84 -13.34 5.96
N ASN A 179 17.54 -13.11 6.18
CA ASN A 179 16.89 -11.85 5.87
C ASN A 179 17.36 -10.70 6.77
N GLY A 180 17.71 -10.98 8.03
CA GLY A 180 18.21 -9.97 8.96
C GLY A 180 19.67 -9.56 8.73
N ASN A 181 20.44 -10.36 7.99
CA ASN A 181 21.85 -10.08 7.70
C ASN A 181 22.08 -9.40 6.32
N GLY A 182 21.05 -9.13 5.56
CA GLY A 182 21.07 -8.42 4.27
C GLY A 182 21.49 -9.30 3.11
#